data_2ca3da2a5e6bbff8d55fc1b3b6e4d12f
#
_entry.id   2ca3da2a5e6bbff8d55fc1b3b6e4d12f
#
_cell.length_a   1.000
_cell.length_b   1.000
_cell.length_c   1.000
_cell.angle_alpha   90.00
_cell.angle_beta   90.00
_cell.angle_gamma   90.00
#
_symmetry.space_group_name_H-M   'P 1'
#
loop_
_entity.id
_entity.type
_entity.pdbx_description
1 polymer ?
#
loop_
_entity_poly.entity_id
_entity_poly.type
_entity_poly.pdbx_seq_one_letter_code
_entity_poly.pdbx_strand_id
1 'polypeptide(L)'
;LKGSTLKLVPENCHHILIVLKGDVRFATDGNEYVFHERVVFVPGPDQTVAVEALSNVQILEIRWFKREGEDDQLAAEYKTQFPLIQIYRNSKQYRDRNKSDKTISRSCIDQRRIPRFALGSVESYGVDAVKSHDHPMLDQFFFSFEENEMDVLIDYEAVPMGANELLYIPLGSIH
;
A
#
# COMPACT_ATOMS: atom_id res chain seq x y z
N LEU A 1 12.30 -11.95 11.81
CA LEU A 1 12.61 -12.24 13.22
C LEU A 1 13.29 -11.02 13.84
N LYS A 2 13.08 -10.79 15.14
CA LYS A 2 13.74 -9.70 15.90
C LYS A 2 15.26 -9.73 15.68
N GLY A 3 15.85 -8.56 15.40
CA GLY A 3 17.28 -8.38 15.14
C GLY A 3 17.73 -8.71 13.71
N SER A 4 16.82 -9.18 12.85
CA SER A 4 17.14 -9.38 11.43
C SER A 4 17.24 -8.03 10.74
N THR A 5 18.20 -7.92 9.81
CA THR A 5 18.38 -6.73 8.98
C THR A 5 18.31 -7.11 7.51
N LEU A 6 17.57 -6.31 6.75
CA LEU A 6 17.50 -6.37 5.28
C LEU A 6 18.04 -5.05 4.72
N LYS A 7 18.82 -5.15 3.65
CA LYS A 7 19.29 -3.97 2.92
C LYS A 7 18.64 -3.94 1.54
N LEU A 8 17.90 -2.88 1.27
CA LEU A 8 17.33 -2.58 -0.04
C LEU A 8 18.27 -1.59 -0.73
N VAL A 9 18.64 -1.90 -1.94
CA VAL A 9 19.48 -1.05 -2.78
C VAL A 9 18.64 -0.44 -3.90
N PRO A 10 19.05 0.71 -4.47
CA PRO A 10 18.36 1.30 -5.60
C PRO A 10 18.23 0.32 -6.77
N GLU A 11 17.03 0.25 -7.30
CA GLU A 11 16.68 -0.54 -8.48
C GLU A 11 15.81 0.31 -9.41
N ASN A 12 15.50 -0.19 -10.62
CA ASN A 12 14.58 0.51 -11.51
C ASN A 12 13.11 0.36 -11.06
N CYS A 13 12.86 0.54 -9.76
CA CYS A 13 11.53 0.50 -9.17
C CYS A 13 11.45 1.40 -7.92
N HIS A 14 10.23 1.75 -7.52
CA HIS A 14 9.96 2.23 -6.18
C HIS A 14 9.73 1.04 -5.25
N HIS A 15 10.45 0.98 -4.12
CA HIS A 15 10.17 0.06 -3.03
C HIS A 15 9.10 0.67 -2.13
N ILE A 16 7.93 0.09 -2.10
CA ILE A 16 6.83 0.55 -1.24
C ILE A 16 6.70 -0.48 -0.11
N LEU A 17 7.11 -0.09 1.09
CA LEU A 17 7.16 -0.96 2.25
C LEU A 17 5.95 -0.68 3.14
N ILE A 18 5.10 -1.68 3.34
CA ILE A 18 3.93 -1.58 4.19
C ILE A 18 4.20 -2.43 5.43
N VAL A 19 4.44 -1.80 6.58
CA VAL A 19 4.55 -2.50 7.86
C VAL A 19 3.16 -2.92 8.30
N LEU A 20 2.91 -4.21 8.29
CA LEU A 20 1.62 -4.79 8.67
C LEU A 20 1.52 -5.01 10.17
N LYS A 21 2.64 -5.46 10.79
CA LYS A 21 2.71 -5.84 12.21
C LYS A 21 4.14 -5.73 12.74
N GLY A 22 4.27 -5.39 14.01
CA GLY A 22 5.55 -5.33 14.73
C GLY A 22 6.26 -3.99 14.64
N ASP A 23 7.47 -3.94 15.22
CA ASP A 23 8.29 -2.75 15.34
C ASP A 23 9.46 -2.82 14.37
N VAL A 24 9.75 -1.72 13.69
CA VAL A 24 10.76 -1.64 12.64
C VAL A 24 11.55 -0.35 12.73
N ARG A 25 12.82 -0.42 12.34
CA ARG A 25 13.67 0.75 12.05
C ARG A 25 14.03 0.76 10.58
N PHE A 26 13.80 1.90 9.93
CA PHE A 26 14.35 2.20 8.61
C PHE A 26 15.49 3.20 8.76
N ALA A 27 16.62 2.94 8.14
CA ALA A 27 17.74 3.87 8.09
C ALA A 27 18.11 4.16 6.63
N THR A 28 18.13 5.44 6.27
CA THR A 28 18.48 5.93 4.91
C THR A 28 19.06 7.32 5.00
N ASP A 29 20.10 7.61 4.20
CA ASP A 29 20.76 8.91 4.11
C ASP A 29 21.14 9.53 5.46
N GLY A 30 21.62 8.70 6.38
CA GLY A 30 22.04 9.14 7.72
C GLY A 30 20.89 9.44 8.69
N ASN A 31 19.64 9.24 8.27
CA ASN A 31 18.47 9.39 9.11
C ASN A 31 17.90 8.03 9.52
N GLU A 32 17.34 7.97 10.71
CA GLU A 32 16.65 6.80 11.25
C GLU A 32 15.20 7.11 11.53
N TYR A 33 14.32 6.15 11.21
CA TYR A 33 12.87 6.23 11.39
C TYR A 33 12.41 4.98 12.09
N VAL A 34 11.84 5.11 13.29
CA VAL A 34 11.36 4.00 14.11
C VAL A 34 9.84 4.03 14.16
N PHE A 35 9.21 2.88 13.88
CA PHE A 35 7.76 2.74 13.90
C PHE A 35 7.35 1.55 14.74
N HIS A 36 6.27 1.76 15.53
CA HIS A 36 5.62 0.78 16.41
C HIS A 36 4.18 0.52 15.97
N GLU A 37 3.84 0.84 14.76
CA GLU A 37 2.49 0.76 14.20
C GLU A 37 2.51 0.60 12.68
N ARG A 38 1.35 0.33 12.08
CA ARG A 38 1.21 0.26 10.62
C ARG A 38 1.64 1.56 9.96
N VAL A 39 2.58 1.46 9.05
CA VAL A 39 3.14 2.58 8.29
C VAL A 39 3.45 2.16 6.87
N VAL A 40 3.27 3.08 5.95
CA VAL A 40 3.80 2.99 4.59
C VAL A 40 5.06 3.83 4.54
N PHE A 41 6.17 3.21 4.11
CA PHE A 41 7.46 3.84 3.94
C PHE A 41 7.94 3.63 2.50
N VAL A 42 8.23 4.72 1.80
CA VAL A 42 8.76 4.68 0.43
C VAL A 42 10.04 5.49 0.41
N PRO A 43 11.21 4.84 0.27
CA PRO A 43 12.48 5.55 0.11
C PRO A 43 12.53 6.29 -1.22
N GLY A 44 13.44 7.23 -1.34
CA GLY A 44 13.77 7.83 -2.62
C GLY A 44 14.31 6.78 -3.61
N PRO A 45 14.15 7.02 -4.90
CA PRO A 45 14.52 6.04 -5.94
C PRO A 45 16.01 5.70 -5.95
N ASP A 46 16.84 6.62 -5.48
CA ASP A 46 18.31 6.46 -5.45
C ASP A 46 18.84 6.18 -4.03
N GLN A 47 17.95 5.94 -3.07
CA GLN A 47 18.31 5.73 -1.67
C GLN A 47 18.48 4.25 -1.35
N THR A 48 19.56 3.92 -0.67
CA THR A 48 19.71 2.62 0.01
C THR A 48 19.03 2.68 1.38
N VAL A 49 18.27 1.66 1.71
CA VAL A 49 17.58 1.56 3.00
C VAL A 49 18.01 0.31 3.74
N ALA A 50 18.41 0.47 5.00
CA ALA A 50 18.52 -0.64 5.94
C ALA A 50 17.20 -0.77 6.70
N VAL A 51 16.66 -1.98 6.73
CA VAL A 51 15.42 -2.33 7.44
C VAL A 51 15.79 -3.26 8.58
N GLU A 52 15.60 -2.84 9.82
CA GLU A 52 15.88 -3.62 11.00
C GLU A 52 14.59 -3.99 11.74
N ALA A 53 14.41 -5.27 11.99
CA ALA A 53 13.29 -5.79 12.78
C ALA A 53 13.58 -5.63 14.30
N LEU A 54 12.88 -4.73 14.96
CA LEU A 54 13.00 -4.50 16.41
C LEU A 54 12.15 -5.49 17.24
N SER A 55 11.14 -6.08 16.61
CA SER A 55 10.32 -7.18 17.12
C SER A 55 10.09 -8.23 16.03
N ASN A 56 9.12 -9.13 16.20
CA ASN A 56 8.65 -9.94 15.08
C ASN A 56 7.82 -9.06 14.15
N VAL A 57 8.38 -8.72 13.00
CA VAL A 57 7.79 -7.81 12.03
C VAL A 57 7.29 -8.55 10.80
N GLN A 58 6.18 -8.09 10.27
CA GLN A 58 5.66 -8.48 8.96
C GLN A 58 5.57 -7.24 8.08
N ILE A 59 6.21 -7.32 6.92
CA ILE A 59 6.23 -6.23 5.93
C ILE A 59 5.80 -6.79 4.58
N LEU A 60 4.86 -6.12 3.94
CA LEU A 60 4.55 -6.32 2.53
C LEU A 60 5.39 -5.33 1.72
N GLU A 61 6.24 -5.84 0.83
CA GLU A 61 6.97 -5.04 -0.14
C GLU A 61 6.27 -5.08 -1.49
N ILE A 62 6.00 -3.90 -2.05
CA ILE A 62 5.55 -3.73 -3.43
C ILE A 62 6.71 -3.11 -4.20
N ARG A 63 7.18 -3.80 -5.24
CA ARG A 63 8.22 -3.32 -6.16
C ARG A 63 7.53 -2.77 -7.40
N TRP A 64 7.40 -1.44 -7.46
CA TRP A 64 6.72 -0.74 -8.55
C TRP A 64 7.72 -0.29 -9.61
N PHE A 65 7.84 -1.08 -10.67
CA PHE A 65 8.81 -0.86 -11.75
C PHE A 65 8.49 0.40 -12.55
N LYS A 66 9.53 1.19 -12.79
CA LYS A 66 9.44 2.43 -13.57
C LYS A 66 9.30 2.12 -15.06
N ARG A 67 8.51 2.95 -15.73
CA ARG A 67 8.47 3.04 -17.19
C ARG A 67 9.31 4.23 -17.63
N GLU A 68 10.36 3.95 -18.39
CA GLU A 68 11.26 5.00 -18.88
C GLU A 68 10.51 6.08 -19.66
N GLY A 69 10.88 7.34 -19.45
CA GLY A 69 10.31 8.50 -20.11
C GLY A 69 8.96 8.94 -19.55
N GLU A 70 7.97 8.04 -19.47
CA GLU A 70 6.63 8.36 -18.97
C GLU A 70 6.68 8.71 -17.46
N ASP A 71 7.27 7.85 -16.65
CA ASP A 71 7.32 8.06 -15.21
C ASP A 71 8.26 9.20 -14.80
N ASP A 72 9.30 9.46 -15.58
CA ASP A 72 10.22 10.58 -15.31
C ASP A 72 9.51 11.93 -15.46
N GLN A 73 8.65 12.07 -16.48
CA GLN A 73 7.85 13.27 -16.68
C GLN A 73 6.85 13.47 -15.53
N LEU A 74 6.14 12.40 -15.15
CA LEU A 74 5.19 12.44 -14.05
C LEU A 74 5.88 12.73 -12.71
N ALA A 75 7.03 12.13 -12.44
CA ALA A 75 7.79 12.36 -11.22
C ALA A 75 8.25 13.82 -11.10
N ALA A 76 8.70 14.43 -12.22
CA ALA A 76 9.08 15.83 -12.29
C ALA A 76 7.89 16.78 -12.02
N GLU A 77 6.68 16.40 -12.48
CA GLU A 77 5.45 17.13 -12.20
C GLU A 77 5.05 17.00 -10.72
N TYR A 78 5.09 15.79 -10.17
CA TYR A 78 4.57 15.49 -8.82
C TYR A 78 5.44 16.07 -7.70
N LYS A 79 6.74 16.17 -7.91
CA LYS A 79 7.72 16.72 -6.95
C LYS A 79 7.62 16.10 -5.56
N THR A 80 7.40 14.80 -5.51
CA THR A 80 7.26 14.07 -4.25
C THR A 80 8.55 14.13 -3.45
N GLN A 81 8.43 14.49 -2.18
CA GLN A 81 9.55 14.43 -1.24
C GLN A 81 9.68 13.00 -0.68
N PHE A 82 10.92 12.52 -0.64
CA PHE A 82 11.27 11.21 -0.08
C PHE A 82 12.16 11.34 1.15
N PRO A 83 12.16 10.35 2.09
CA PRO A 83 11.23 9.23 2.06
C PRO A 83 9.78 9.70 2.24
N LEU A 84 8.84 9.06 1.49
CA LEU A 84 7.42 9.27 1.74
C LEU A 84 7.01 8.37 2.89
N ILE A 85 6.49 8.98 3.95
CA ILE A 85 6.10 8.28 5.17
C ILE A 85 4.63 8.57 5.45
N GLN A 86 3.82 7.52 5.56
CA GLN A 86 2.42 7.65 5.93
C GLN A 86 2.06 6.68 7.05
N ILE A 87 1.88 7.20 8.26
CA ILE A 87 1.34 6.43 9.38
C ILE A 87 -0.12 6.10 9.07
N TYR A 88 -0.49 4.82 9.13
CA TYR A 88 -1.80 4.33 8.69
C TYR A 88 -2.97 5.06 9.36
N ARG A 89 -2.95 5.19 10.69
CA ARG A 89 -4.03 5.87 11.44
C ARG A 89 -4.21 7.34 11.08
N ASN A 90 -3.14 8.01 10.59
CA ASN A 90 -3.14 9.41 10.17
C ASN A 90 -3.47 9.57 8.68
N SER A 91 -3.71 8.48 7.96
CA SER A 91 -4.08 8.54 6.55
C SER A 91 -5.43 9.25 6.38
N LYS A 92 -5.50 10.09 5.35
CA LYS A 92 -6.68 10.88 5.05
C LYS A 92 -7.90 9.98 4.85
N GLN A 93 -8.90 10.15 5.69
CA GLN A 93 -10.18 9.46 5.54
C GLN A 93 -11.05 10.19 4.53
N TYR A 94 -11.79 9.43 3.76
CA TYR A 94 -12.79 9.96 2.85
C TYR A 94 -14.03 9.05 2.80
N ARG A 95 -15.15 9.65 2.43
CA ARG A 95 -16.40 8.92 2.25
C ARG A 95 -16.51 8.46 0.79
N ASP A 96 -16.73 7.19 0.61
CA ASP A 96 -16.97 6.59 -0.70
C ASP A 96 -18.47 6.34 -0.85
N ARG A 97 -19.06 6.84 -1.94
CA ARG A 97 -20.50 6.73 -2.22
C ARG A 97 -20.99 5.28 -2.42
N ASN A 98 -20.08 4.37 -2.70
CA ASN A 98 -20.38 2.94 -2.91
C ASN A 98 -20.35 2.15 -1.59
N LYS A 99 -20.08 2.80 -0.46
CA LYS A 99 -19.92 2.18 0.85
C LYS A 99 -20.89 2.75 1.87
N SER A 100 -21.24 1.97 2.88
CA SER A 100 -22.05 2.44 4.00
C SER A 100 -21.25 3.26 5.01
N ASP A 101 -21.92 3.81 6.00
CA ASP A 101 -21.29 4.55 7.10
C ASP A 101 -20.48 3.65 8.06
N LYS A 102 -20.60 2.32 7.92
CA LYS A 102 -19.79 1.37 8.67
C LYS A 102 -18.40 1.17 8.09
N THR A 103 -18.15 1.66 6.87
CA THR A 103 -16.90 1.46 6.16
C THR A 103 -16.14 2.77 6.00
N ILE A 104 -14.89 2.77 6.45
CA ILE A 104 -13.95 3.89 6.33
C ILE A 104 -13.01 3.60 5.18
N SER A 105 -12.91 4.53 4.25
CA SER A 105 -11.87 4.54 3.22
C SER A 105 -10.75 5.50 3.60
N ARG A 106 -9.49 5.10 3.38
CA ARG A 106 -8.32 5.94 3.61
C ARG A 106 -7.46 6.00 2.36
N SER A 107 -6.86 7.16 2.11
CA SER A 107 -5.77 7.31 1.16
C SER A 107 -4.44 7.21 1.89
N CYS A 108 -3.68 6.16 1.63
CA CYS A 108 -2.36 5.92 2.22
C CYS A 108 -1.24 6.50 1.34
N ILE A 109 -1.37 6.39 0.02
CA ILE A 109 -0.57 7.11 -0.97
C ILE A 109 -1.55 7.72 -1.95
N ASP A 110 -1.69 9.04 -1.92
CA ASP A 110 -2.55 9.76 -2.87
C ASP A 110 -2.06 9.58 -4.31
N GLN A 111 -2.97 9.72 -5.27
CA GLN A 111 -2.62 9.91 -6.67
C GLN A 111 -1.63 11.07 -6.81
N ARG A 112 -0.76 11.01 -7.82
CA ARG A 112 0.29 12.01 -8.09
C ARG A 112 1.37 12.12 -6.99
N ARG A 113 1.59 11.05 -6.24
CA ARG A 113 2.76 10.92 -5.37
C ARG A 113 3.81 10.00 -5.97
N ILE A 114 3.36 8.90 -6.55
CA ILE A 114 4.19 7.94 -7.28
C ILE A 114 3.54 7.76 -8.66
N PRO A 115 4.31 7.83 -9.75
CA PRO A 115 3.77 7.65 -11.10
C PRO A 115 2.93 6.39 -11.24
N ARG A 116 1.70 6.52 -11.75
CA ARG A 116 0.75 5.43 -12.03
C ARG A 116 0.38 4.55 -10.83
N PHE A 117 0.63 5.02 -9.60
CA PHE A 117 0.37 4.26 -8.38
C PHE A 117 -0.42 5.07 -7.37
N ALA A 118 -1.35 4.42 -6.70
CA ALA A 118 -2.02 4.92 -5.51
C ALA A 118 -2.27 3.76 -4.54
N LEU A 119 -2.33 4.04 -3.26
CA LEU A 119 -2.60 3.07 -2.22
C LEU A 119 -3.73 3.57 -1.33
N GLY A 120 -4.82 2.83 -1.30
CA GLY A 120 -5.93 3.04 -0.38
C GLY A 120 -6.11 1.90 0.59
N SER A 121 -6.93 2.10 1.60
CA SER A 121 -7.41 1.04 2.47
C SER A 121 -8.91 1.18 2.72
N VAL A 122 -9.52 0.06 3.01
CA VAL A 122 -10.93 -0.06 3.39
C VAL A 122 -11.00 -0.81 4.71
N GLU A 123 -11.73 -0.26 5.65
CA GLU A 123 -11.91 -0.83 6.99
C GLU A 123 -13.40 -0.79 7.35
N SER A 124 -13.99 -1.95 7.62
CA SER A 124 -15.41 -2.07 7.97
C SER A 124 -15.59 -2.46 9.43
N TYR A 125 -16.58 -1.84 10.07
CA TYR A 125 -17.01 -2.18 11.44
C TYR A 125 -18.18 -3.17 11.39
N GLY A 126 -17.86 -4.44 11.49
CA GLY A 126 -18.82 -5.54 11.34
C GLY A 126 -19.12 -5.89 9.88
N VAL A 127 -20.21 -6.60 9.66
CA VAL A 127 -20.62 -7.02 8.31
C VAL A 127 -21.09 -5.81 7.51
N ASP A 128 -20.50 -5.62 6.35
CA ASP A 128 -20.85 -4.58 5.37
C ASP A 128 -20.60 -5.08 3.94
N ALA A 129 -21.16 -4.38 2.98
CA ALA A 129 -20.96 -4.68 1.56
C ALA A 129 -20.68 -3.38 0.79
N VAL A 130 -19.76 -3.48 -0.16
CA VAL A 130 -19.49 -2.41 -1.13
C VAL A 130 -20.36 -2.66 -2.37
N LYS A 131 -20.98 -1.60 -2.91
CA LYS A 131 -21.74 -1.72 -4.15
C LYS A 131 -20.81 -2.06 -5.30
N SER A 132 -21.24 -2.99 -6.14
CA SER A 132 -20.50 -3.36 -7.35
C SER A 132 -20.22 -2.14 -8.22
N HIS A 133 -19.00 -2.06 -8.71
CA HIS A 133 -18.51 -1.00 -9.60
C HIS A 133 -17.34 -1.52 -10.41
N ASP A 134 -16.89 -0.75 -11.39
CA ASP A 134 -15.73 -1.05 -12.21
C ASP A 134 -14.76 0.12 -12.24
N HIS A 135 -13.53 -0.17 -12.63
CA HIS A 135 -12.50 0.82 -12.89
C HIS A 135 -11.92 0.61 -14.30
N PRO A 136 -12.42 1.34 -15.31
CA PRO A 136 -12.04 1.11 -16.70
C PRO A 136 -10.61 1.54 -17.05
N MET A 137 -9.91 2.22 -16.11
CA MET A 137 -8.61 2.84 -16.37
C MET A 137 -7.47 2.33 -15.49
N LEU A 138 -7.72 1.34 -14.63
CA LEU A 138 -6.69 0.84 -13.72
C LEU A 138 -6.88 -0.64 -13.38
N ASP A 139 -5.75 -1.30 -13.20
CA ASP A 139 -5.69 -2.60 -12.53
C ASP A 139 -5.73 -2.40 -11.01
N GLN A 140 -6.30 -3.36 -10.31
CA GLN A 140 -6.35 -3.32 -8.84
C GLN A 140 -5.81 -4.60 -8.23
N PHE A 141 -5.20 -4.42 -7.05
CA PHE A 141 -4.83 -5.51 -6.17
C PHE A 141 -5.46 -5.28 -4.81
N PHE A 142 -6.14 -6.30 -4.30
CA PHE A 142 -6.63 -6.32 -2.93
C PHE A 142 -5.73 -7.19 -2.08
N PHE A 143 -5.25 -6.63 -0.97
CA PHE A 143 -4.52 -7.38 0.04
C PHE A 143 -5.35 -7.41 1.32
N SER A 144 -5.65 -8.60 1.81
CA SER A 144 -6.39 -8.76 3.05
C SER A 144 -5.44 -8.90 4.24
N PHE A 145 -5.73 -8.16 5.33
CA PHE A 145 -4.96 -8.26 6.57
C PHE A 145 -5.30 -9.54 7.33
N GLU A 146 -4.48 -9.86 8.35
CA GLU A 146 -4.61 -11.06 9.18
C GLU A 146 -6.00 -11.18 9.85
N GLU A 147 -6.61 -10.03 10.16
CA GLU A 147 -7.93 -9.95 10.81
C GLU A 147 -9.13 -9.98 9.88
N ASN A 148 -8.92 -10.06 8.56
CA ASN A 148 -9.99 -9.98 7.57
C ASN A 148 -10.51 -11.35 7.14
N GLU A 149 -11.81 -11.37 6.88
CA GLU A 149 -12.52 -12.42 6.16
C GLU A 149 -13.54 -11.73 5.26
N MET A 150 -13.45 -11.93 3.95
CA MET A 150 -14.35 -11.31 2.99
C MET A 150 -14.53 -12.15 1.73
N ASP A 151 -15.65 -11.93 1.06
CA ASP A 151 -15.87 -12.39 -0.31
C ASP A 151 -15.74 -11.21 -1.27
N VAL A 152 -14.99 -11.38 -2.34
CA VAL A 152 -14.89 -10.41 -3.43
C VAL A 152 -15.67 -10.97 -4.63
N LEU A 153 -16.72 -10.28 -5.05
CA LEU A 153 -17.40 -10.61 -6.28
C LEU A 153 -16.64 -10.02 -7.46
N ILE A 154 -16.25 -10.85 -8.41
CA ILE A 154 -15.61 -10.42 -9.67
C ILE A 154 -16.39 -11.00 -10.82
N ASP A 155 -16.95 -10.13 -11.68
CA ASP A 155 -17.75 -10.52 -12.83
C ASP A 155 -18.83 -11.59 -12.49
N TYR A 156 -19.50 -11.39 -11.34
CA TYR A 156 -20.55 -12.25 -10.77
C TYR A 156 -20.08 -13.55 -10.11
N GLU A 157 -18.78 -13.80 -10.04
CA GLU A 157 -18.20 -14.92 -9.31
C GLU A 157 -17.69 -14.47 -7.94
N ALA A 158 -18.05 -15.21 -6.89
CA ALA A 158 -17.56 -14.92 -5.54
C ALA A 158 -16.20 -15.60 -5.30
N VAL A 159 -15.20 -14.81 -4.96
CA VAL A 159 -13.86 -15.26 -4.60
C VAL A 159 -13.65 -15.01 -3.12
N PRO A 160 -13.59 -16.04 -2.28
CA PRO A 160 -13.30 -15.87 -0.87
C PRO A 160 -11.85 -15.39 -0.69
N MET A 161 -11.65 -14.41 0.21
CA MET A 161 -10.34 -13.90 0.60
C MET A 161 -10.14 -14.09 2.10
N GLY A 162 -9.18 -14.90 2.45
CA GLY A 162 -8.72 -15.08 3.82
C GLY A 162 -7.59 -14.14 4.22
N ALA A 163 -7.01 -14.40 5.39
CA ALA A 163 -5.93 -13.59 5.96
C ALA A 163 -4.66 -13.63 5.12
N ASN A 164 -4.05 -12.47 4.88
CA ASN A 164 -2.79 -12.29 4.15
C ASN A 164 -2.83 -12.79 2.70
N GLU A 165 -3.97 -12.75 2.07
CA GLU A 165 -4.14 -13.09 0.66
C GLU A 165 -4.10 -11.85 -0.23
N LEU A 166 -3.58 -12.05 -1.44
CA LEU A 166 -3.52 -11.03 -2.50
C LEU A 166 -4.39 -11.47 -3.67
N LEU A 167 -5.32 -10.62 -4.07
CA LEU A 167 -6.22 -10.83 -5.20
C LEU A 167 -5.97 -9.77 -6.27
N TYR A 168 -5.81 -10.19 -7.50
CA TYR A 168 -5.74 -9.30 -8.67
C TYR A 168 -7.12 -9.16 -9.29
N ILE A 169 -7.54 -7.93 -9.52
CA ILE A 169 -8.76 -7.58 -10.25
C ILE A 169 -8.37 -6.97 -11.59
N PRO A 170 -8.71 -7.65 -12.71
CA PRO A 170 -8.37 -7.17 -14.03
C PRO A 170 -9.04 -5.84 -14.38
N LEU A 171 -8.41 -5.12 -15.29
CA LEU A 171 -8.93 -3.88 -15.85
C LEU A 171 -10.36 -4.07 -16.38
N GLY A 172 -11.28 -3.24 -15.89
CA GLY A 172 -12.68 -3.24 -16.35
C GLY A 172 -13.58 -4.33 -15.77
N SER A 173 -13.06 -5.25 -14.94
CA SER A 173 -13.91 -6.21 -14.24
C SER A 173 -14.82 -5.51 -13.23
N ILE A 174 -16.08 -5.94 -13.19
CA ILE A 174 -17.06 -5.49 -12.18
C ILE A 174 -16.75 -6.22 -10.87
N HIS A 175 -16.59 -5.46 -9.80
CA HIS A 175 -16.27 -6.03 -8.48
C HIS A 175 -16.92 -5.24 -7.33
#